data_18de577435307f67fe4ac820f1da37d4
#
_entry.id   18de577435307f67fe4ac820f1da37d4
#
_cell.length_a   1.000
_cell.length_b   1.000
_cell.length_c   1.000
_cell.angle_alpha   90.00
_cell.angle_beta   90.00
_cell.angle_gamma   90.00
#
_symmetry.space_group_name_H-M   'P 1'
#
loop_
_entity.id
_entity.type
_entity.pdbx_description
1 polymer ?
#
loop_
_entity_poly.entity_id
_entity_poly.type
_entity_poly.pdbx_seq_one_letter_code
_entity_poly.pdbx_strand_id
1 'polypeptide(L)'
;MKLFYIYPEQIPQGNAREIAILNTFFELSNMCDAKLVLPQSPLNLNEVNEKFALKLKANDILFVRKKILFLKSNKIFNFFLKKIINNYSNKDAIFYTRHLKIAKFLLENKMPDQKVVFEAHECFTLGNKALYDMEKEILQNADFVFSHNSSTLNELKKFFGLQIANSAVVYNGCKQDSDFKKKDFDFSSINYYGSFLLWKGLDLMLDFALKTNIKLELYGKNSGNSFMTLKNTLKEREIENLVCFKGLLPQNEVVKSLIENNTILIIPSVKSDYSLYSTPLKLFEYMANSNVVLAPNFPPVAEIVKDGENGFLYEAGDEKSLEEKFNYIKTLSNEELNKISKNAYESMSENTWKNRAIKIIKELEKIN
;
A
#
# COMPACT_ATOMS: atom_id res chain seq x y z
N MET A 1 -13.63 -21.62 8.98
CA MET A 1 -12.28 -21.12 8.66
C MET A 1 -11.80 -20.23 9.78
N LYS A 2 -10.62 -20.51 10.33
CA LYS A 2 -9.94 -19.65 11.32
C LYS A 2 -8.67 -19.08 10.70
N LEU A 3 -8.53 -17.76 10.71
CA LEU A 3 -7.45 -17.05 10.03
C LEU A 3 -6.55 -16.31 11.01
N PHE A 4 -5.25 -16.51 10.91
CA PHE A 4 -4.23 -15.77 11.67
C PHE A 4 -3.45 -14.88 10.73
N TYR A 5 -3.71 -13.56 10.75
CA TYR A 5 -2.92 -12.61 9.98
C TYR A 5 -1.71 -12.16 10.77
N ILE A 6 -0.52 -12.58 10.36
CA ILE A 6 0.70 -12.44 11.15
C ILE A 6 1.53 -11.28 10.61
N TYR A 7 1.77 -10.29 11.47
CA TYR A 7 2.61 -9.15 11.19
C TYR A 7 3.65 -8.95 12.29
N PRO A 8 4.96 -9.22 12.02
CA PRO A 8 5.99 -9.25 13.05
C PRO A 8 6.57 -7.88 13.40
N GLU A 9 5.99 -6.79 12.94
CA GLU A 9 6.45 -5.43 13.22
C GLU A 9 5.53 -4.73 14.21
N GLN A 10 6.07 -3.77 14.95
CA GLN A 10 5.28 -2.97 15.89
C GLN A 10 4.42 -1.95 15.13
N ILE A 11 3.22 -1.68 15.61
CA ILE A 11 2.32 -0.63 15.15
C ILE A 11 2.02 0.32 16.34
N PRO A 12 1.72 1.60 16.10
CA PRO A 12 1.66 2.30 14.83
C PRO A 12 3.04 2.85 14.38
N GLN A 13 3.35 2.71 13.08
CA GLN A 13 4.50 3.36 12.43
C GLN A 13 4.07 4.48 11.47
N GLY A 14 2.81 4.42 11.00
CA GLY A 14 2.21 5.39 10.09
C GLY A 14 2.66 5.25 8.64
N ASN A 15 2.95 4.03 8.19
CA ASN A 15 3.35 3.75 6.81
C ASN A 15 2.22 3.07 6.01
N ALA A 16 2.33 3.10 4.68
CA ALA A 16 1.33 2.51 3.78
C ALA A 16 1.11 1.00 4.00
N ARG A 17 2.15 0.27 4.41
CA ARG A 17 2.06 -1.16 4.73
C ARG A 17 1.11 -1.42 5.89
N GLU A 18 1.17 -0.59 6.91
CA GLU A 18 0.34 -0.67 8.09
C GLU A 18 -1.13 -0.35 7.78
N ILE A 19 -1.38 0.68 6.95
CA ILE A 19 -2.71 1.01 6.44
C ILE A 19 -3.32 -0.21 5.74
N ALA A 20 -2.57 -0.84 4.83
CA ALA A 20 -3.04 -2.01 4.09
C ALA A 20 -3.35 -3.21 5.00
N ILE A 21 -2.46 -3.51 5.96
CA ILE A 21 -2.64 -4.64 6.88
C ILE A 21 -3.84 -4.42 7.79
N LEU A 22 -3.94 -3.26 8.43
CA LEU A 22 -5.01 -3.00 9.42
C LEU A 22 -6.39 -2.94 8.75
N ASN A 23 -6.52 -2.29 7.59
CA ASN A 23 -7.80 -2.25 6.89
C ASN A 23 -8.18 -3.62 6.32
N THR A 24 -7.24 -4.38 5.72
CA THR A 24 -7.51 -5.74 5.25
C THR A 24 -7.92 -6.64 6.42
N PHE A 25 -7.20 -6.60 7.53
CA PHE A 25 -7.53 -7.40 8.71
C PHE A 25 -8.88 -7.02 9.30
N PHE A 26 -9.19 -5.73 9.42
CA PHE A 26 -10.47 -5.25 9.93
C PHE A 26 -11.64 -5.85 9.13
N GLU A 27 -11.57 -5.80 7.81
CA GLU A 27 -12.63 -6.38 6.97
C GLU A 27 -12.69 -7.91 7.07
N LEU A 28 -11.54 -8.59 7.12
CA LEU A 28 -11.49 -10.04 7.32
C LEU A 28 -12.10 -10.43 8.68
N SER A 29 -11.84 -9.67 9.75
CA SER A 29 -12.39 -9.94 11.09
C SER A 29 -13.90 -9.74 11.19
N ASN A 30 -14.50 -8.98 10.26
CA ASN A 30 -15.95 -8.84 10.15
C ASN A 30 -16.61 -10.01 9.37
N MET A 31 -15.82 -10.82 8.66
CA MET A 31 -16.32 -11.88 7.76
C MET A 31 -16.02 -13.30 8.27
N CYS A 32 -14.97 -13.48 9.05
CA CYS A 32 -14.57 -14.78 9.56
C CYS A 32 -13.90 -14.68 10.95
N ASP A 33 -13.66 -15.83 11.61
CA ASP A 33 -12.87 -15.86 12.86
C ASP A 33 -11.39 -15.56 12.56
N ALA A 34 -11.08 -14.26 12.41
CA ALA A 34 -9.74 -13.78 12.15
C ALA A 34 -9.07 -13.22 13.40
N LYS A 35 -7.75 -13.46 13.53
CA LYS A 35 -6.89 -12.90 14.58
C LYS A 35 -5.69 -12.21 13.97
N LEU A 36 -5.41 -10.98 14.39
CA LEU A 36 -4.18 -10.26 14.04
C LEU A 36 -3.10 -10.60 15.06
N VAL A 37 -2.02 -11.22 14.59
CA VAL A 37 -0.88 -11.60 15.45
C VAL A 37 0.21 -10.54 15.36
N LEU A 38 0.46 -9.85 16.45
CA LEU A 38 1.40 -8.74 16.56
C LEU A 38 2.47 -9.00 17.63
N PRO A 39 3.66 -8.36 17.52
CA PRO A 39 4.61 -8.30 18.60
C PRO A 39 4.00 -7.60 19.82
N GLN A 40 4.25 -8.12 21.00
CA GLN A 40 3.88 -7.47 22.23
C GLN A 40 4.54 -6.08 22.31
N SER A 41 3.71 -5.06 22.38
CA SER A 41 4.08 -3.65 22.53
C SER A 41 2.99 -2.92 23.32
N PRO A 42 3.29 -1.79 23.93
CA PRO A 42 2.25 -0.93 24.49
C PRO A 42 1.41 -0.34 23.34
N LEU A 43 0.43 -1.12 22.85
CA LEU A 43 -0.49 -0.70 21.81
C LEU A 43 -1.69 0.00 22.47
N ASN A 44 -1.86 1.27 22.18
CA ASN A 44 -3.11 1.96 22.47
C ASN A 44 -4.09 1.72 21.31
N LEU A 45 -5.02 0.79 21.51
CA LEU A 45 -5.97 0.42 20.47
C LEU A 45 -6.91 1.56 20.08
N ASN A 46 -7.26 2.43 21.03
CA ASN A 46 -8.09 3.61 20.74
C ASN A 46 -7.37 4.59 19.82
N GLU A 47 -6.08 4.85 20.07
CA GLU A 47 -5.25 5.69 19.20
C GLU A 47 -5.11 5.10 17.78
N VAL A 48 -4.93 3.77 17.67
CA VAL A 48 -4.89 3.09 16.37
C VAL A 48 -6.24 3.21 15.66
N ASN A 49 -7.34 2.98 16.35
CA ASN A 49 -8.67 3.06 15.78
C ASN A 49 -8.98 4.49 15.31
N GLU A 50 -8.62 5.50 16.08
CA GLU A 50 -8.79 6.90 15.71
C GLU A 50 -7.93 7.25 14.48
N LYS A 51 -6.63 6.95 14.54
CA LYS A 51 -5.67 7.26 13.48
C LYS A 51 -6.03 6.65 12.12
N PHE A 52 -6.49 5.41 12.11
CA PHE A 52 -6.83 4.68 10.89
C PHE A 52 -8.34 4.66 10.58
N ALA A 53 -9.15 5.32 11.42
CA ALA A 53 -10.61 5.32 11.33
C ALA A 53 -11.18 3.90 11.23
N LEU A 54 -10.78 3.01 12.17
CA LEU A 54 -11.17 1.62 12.27
C LEU A 54 -11.93 1.37 13.59
N LYS A 55 -12.46 0.16 13.73
CA LYS A 55 -13.13 -0.33 14.96
C LYS A 55 -12.59 -1.71 15.34
N LEU A 56 -11.25 -1.83 15.40
CA LEU A 56 -10.58 -3.04 15.84
C LEU A 56 -10.94 -3.37 17.30
N LYS A 57 -11.14 -4.65 17.58
CA LYS A 57 -11.47 -5.13 18.93
C LYS A 57 -10.23 -5.78 19.55
N ALA A 58 -10.04 -5.57 20.86
CA ALA A 58 -8.90 -6.15 21.59
C ALA A 58 -8.87 -7.70 21.50
N ASN A 59 -10.03 -8.33 21.50
CA ASN A 59 -10.15 -9.79 21.41
C ASN A 59 -9.72 -10.36 20.05
N ASP A 60 -9.59 -9.54 19.00
CA ASP A 60 -9.16 -9.97 17.69
C ASP A 60 -7.66 -9.82 17.50
N ILE A 61 -6.95 -9.31 18.51
CA ILE A 61 -5.48 -9.11 18.47
C ILE A 61 -4.82 -10.10 19.43
N LEU A 62 -3.85 -10.85 18.91
CA LEU A 62 -3.00 -11.75 19.68
C LEU A 62 -1.59 -11.18 19.76
N PHE A 63 -1.14 -10.91 20.98
CA PHE A 63 0.22 -10.43 21.20
C PHE A 63 1.20 -11.55 21.41
N VAL A 64 2.29 -11.53 20.66
CA VAL A 64 3.39 -12.49 20.74
C VAL A 64 4.66 -11.78 21.21
N ARG A 65 5.35 -12.37 22.19
CA ARG A 65 6.60 -11.80 22.69
C ARG A 65 7.65 -11.78 21.59
N LYS A 66 8.28 -10.62 21.37
CA LYS A 66 9.41 -10.42 20.46
C LYS A 66 10.68 -10.00 21.20
N LYS A 67 10.55 -9.71 22.50
CA LYS A 67 11.63 -9.28 23.38
C LYS A 67 11.62 -10.12 24.65
N ILE A 68 12.82 -10.56 25.08
CA ILE A 68 13.07 -11.14 26.42
C ILE A 68 14.25 -10.37 26.99
N LEU A 69 14.05 -9.74 28.15
CA LEU A 69 15.03 -8.82 28.75
C LEU A 69 15.45 -7.73 27.75
N PHE A 70 16.72 -7.67 27.41
CA PHE A 70 17.26 -6.69 26.44
C PHE A 70 17.34 -7.22 25.00
N LEU A 71 17.08 -8.52 24.77
CA LEU A 71 17.17 -9.15 23.47
C LEU A 71 15.84 -9.04 22.70
N LYS A 72 15.87 -8.34 21.57
CA LYS A 72 14.74 -8.26 20.61
C LYS A 72 15.11 -9.04 19.35
N SER A 73 14.36 -10.08 19.00
CA SER A 73 14.66 -10.87 17.82
C SER A 73 13.42 -11.56 17.24
N ASN A 74 13.46 -11.81 15.93
CA ASN A 74 12.46 -12.64 15.26
C ASN A 74 12.49 -14.11 15.74
N LYS A 75 13.61 -14.62 16.24
CA LYS A 75 13.70 -15.96 16.82
C LYS A 75 12.81 -16.09 18.06
N ILE A 76 12.78 -15.05 18.90
CA ILE A 76 11.89 -15.00 20.08
C ILE A 76 10.42 -14.96 19.61
N PHE A 77 10.10 -14.13 18.63
CA PHE A 77 8.75 -14.06 18.07
C PHE A 77 8.32 -15.42 17.53
N ASN A 78 9.15 -16.07 16.74
CA ASN A 78 8.89 -17.39 16.16
C ASN A 78 8.70 -18.48 17.23
N PHE A 79 9.48 -18.46 18.30
CA PHE A 79 9.31 -19.40 19.42
C PHE A 79 7.92 -19.32 20.05
N PHE A 80 7.41 -18.11 20.29
CA PHE A 80 6.08 -17.92 20.83
C PHE A 80 4.97 -18.12 19.76
N LEU A 81 5.23 -17.81 18.49
CA LEU A 81 4.33 -18.11 17.39
C LEU A 81 4.11 -19.62 17.25
N LYS A 82 5.14 -20.45 17.47
CA LYS A 82 5.01 -21.91 17.48
C LYS A 82 3.99 -22.42 18.49
N LYS A 83 3.81 -21.74 19.63
CA LYS A 83 2.76 -22.10 20.59
C LYS A 83 1.36 -21.88 20.00
N ILE A 84 1.16 -20.80 19.21
CA ILE A 84 -0.12 -20.58 18.52
C ILE A 84 -0.35 -21.70 17.50
N ILE A 85 0.64 -22.04 16.69
CA ILE A 85 0.54 -23.13 15.69
C ILE A 85 0.12 -24.42 16.38
N ASN A 86 0.79 -24.80 17.47
CA ASN A 86 0.53 -26.05 18.20
C ASN A 86 -0.86 -26.05 18.89
N ASN A 87 -1.32 -24.92 19.40
CA ASN A 87 -2.65 -24.82 20.06
C ASN A 87 -3.81 -25.03 19.07
N TYR A 88 -3.54 -24.96 17.77
CA TYR A 88 -4.51 -25.18 16.70
C TYR A 88 -4.18 -26.42 15.86
N SER A 89 -3.39 -27.37 16.40
CA SER A 89 -2.89 -28.57 15.70
C SER A 89 -3.97 -29.50 15.13
N ASN A 90 -5.21 -29.44 15.66
CA ASN A 90 -6.32 -30.28 15.22
C ASN A 90 -7.46 -29.44 14.63
N LYS A 91 -7.18 -28.29 14.05
CA LYS A 91 -8.18 -27.37 13.52
C LYS A 91 -7.69 -26.78 12.20
N ASP A 92 -8.60 -26.67 11.25
CA ASP A 92 -8.41 -25.95 10.01
C ASP A 92 -8.02 -24.49 10.33
N ALA A 93 -6.74 -24.20 10.28
CA ALA A 93 -6.20 -22.88 10.54
C ALA A 93 -5.39 -22.39 9.35
N ILE A 94 -5.65 -21.17 8.94
CA ILE A 94 -4.91 -20.49 7.88
C ILE A 94 -3.99 -19.45 8.51
N PHE A 95 -2.70 -19.57 8.25
CA PHE A 95 -1.68 -18.62 8.64
C PHE A 95 -1.32 -17.74 7.44
N TYR A 96 -1.72 -16.49 7.50
CA TYR A 96 -1.56 -15.51 6.43
C TYR A 96 -0.48 -14.51 6.79
N THR A 97 0.50 -14.30 5.93
CA THR A 97 1.56 -13.31 6.14
C THR A 97 2.11 -12.75 4.84
N ARG A 98 2.62 -11.53 4.89
CA ARG A 98 3.40 -10.92 3.81
C ARG A 98 4.89 -10.86 4.12
N HIS A 99 5.32 -11.43 5.25
CA HIS A 99 6.69 -11.35 5.71
C HIS A 99 7.46 -12.64 5.38
N LEU A 100 8.46 -12.55 4.50
CA LEU A 100 9.18 -13.71 3.94
C LEU A 100 9.69 -14.68 5.02
N LYS A 101 10.42 -14.17 6.04
CA LYS A 101 10.97 -15.02 7.12
C LYS A 101 9.89 -15.67 7.99
N ILE A 102 8.73 -15.05 8.12
CA ILE A 102 7.60 -15.65 8.84
C ILE A 102 6.96 -16.75 7.98
N ALA A 103 6.77 -16.50 6.67
CA ALA A 103 6.24 -17.51 5.76
C ALA A 103 7.10 -18.78 5.78
N LYS A 104 8.44 -18.64 5.68
CA LYS A 104 9.35 -19.78 5.79
C LYS A 104 9.17 -20.52 7.12
N PHE A 105 9.17 -19.80 8.24
CA PHE A 105 8.99 -20.39 9.57
C PHE A 105 7.65 -21.14 9.68
N LEU A 106 6.58 -20.60 9.13
CA LEU A 106 5.26 -21.25 9.13
C LEU A 106 5.27 -22.54 8.32
N LEU A 107 5.86 -22.54 7.13
CA LEU A 107 6.00 -23.74 6.29
C LEU A 107 6.79 -24.85 6.99
N GLU A 108 7.85 -24.50 7.70
CA GLU A 108 8.68 -25.46 8.45
C GLU A 108 7.99 -26.02 9.71
N ASN A 109 6.94 -25.36 10.22
CA ASN A 109 6.35 -25.69 11.54
C ASN A 109 4.83 -25.93 11.49
N LYS A 110 4.16 -25.77 10.34
CA LYS A 110 2.72 -26.04 10.23
C LYS A 110 2.40 -27.52 10.43
N MET A 111 1.21 -27.79 10.96
CA MET A 111 0.67 -29.14 11.06
C MET A 111 -0.02 -29.54 9.74
N PRO A 112 -0.28 -30.82 9.47
CA PRO A 112 -0.84 -31.30 8.19
C PRO A 112 -2.14 -30.58 7.77
N ASP A 113 -3.03 -30.31 8.70
CA ASP A 113 -4.34 -29.69 8.44
C ASP A 113 -4.29 -28.15 8.39
N GLN A 114 -3.11 -27.56 8.57
CA GLN A 114 -2.91 -26.12 8.57
C GLN A 114 -2.42 -25.62 7.21
N LYS A 115 -2.87 -24.44 6.81
CA LYS A 115 -2.49 -23.80 5.54
C LYS A 115 -1.63 -22.57 5.79
N VAL A 116 -0.65 -22.36 4.91
CA VAL A 116 0.18 -21.16 4.89
C VAL A 116 -0.09 -20.37 3.62
N VAL A 117 -0.49 -19.13 3.81
CA VAL A 117 -0.78 -18.18 2.73
C VAL A 117 0.26 -17.07 2.76
N PHE A 118 0.90 -16.86 1.63
CA PHE A 118 1.89 -15.80 1.45
C PHE A 118 1.36 -14.70 0.54
N GLU A 119 1.47 -13.45 0.96
CA GLU A 119 1.14 -12.30 0.12
C GLU A 119 2.40 -11.61 -0.37
N ALA A 120 2.71 -11.79 -1.66
CA ALA A 120 3.87 -11.19 -2.31
C ALA A 120 3.60 -9.74 -2.72
N HIS A 121 4.47 -8.83 -2.28
CA HIS A 121 4.40 -7.40 -2.60
C HIS A 121 5.58 -6.89 -3.42
N GLU A 122 6.60 -7.70 -3.58
CA GLU A 122 7.82 -7.42 -4.30
C GLU A 122 8.57 -8.72 -4.58
N CYS A 123 9.54 -8.71 -5.46
CA CYS A 123 10.53 -9.77 -5.57
C CYS A 123 11.71 -9.42 -4.64
N PHE A 124 11.72 -9.99 -3.44
CA PHE A 124 12.73 -9.69 -2.40
C PHE A 124 14.15 -10.02 -2.84
N THR A 125 14.29 -11.02 -3.70
CA THR A 125 15.58 -11.47 -4.23
C THR A 125 16.27 -10.40 -5.10
N LEU A 126 15.51 -9.53 -5.77
CA LEU A 126 16.09 -8.42 -6.54
C LEU A 126 16.82 -7.42 -5.65
N GLY A 127 16.27 -7.14 -4.48
CA GLY A 127 16.92 -6.29 -3.48
C GLY A 127 18.02 -7.01 -2.66
N ASN A 128 17.94 -8.34 -2.54
CA ASN A 128 18.90 -9.14 -1.79
C ASN A 128 19.00 -10.57 -2.33
N LYS A 129 20.02 -10.85 -3.13
CA LYS A 129 20.25 -12.17 -3.76
C LYS A 129 20.34 -13.33 -2.77
N ALA A 130 20.74 -13.09 -1.51
CA ALA A 130 20.79 -14.11 -0.47
C ALA A 130 19.40 -14.66 -0.07
N LEU A 131 18.32 -14.03 -0.52
CA LEU A 131 16.95 -14.48 -0.26
C LEU A 131 16.41 -15.41 -1.35
N TYR A 132 17.16 -15.69 -2.43
CA TYR A 132 16.70 -16.46 -3.59
C TYR A 132 16.06 -17.81 -3.21
N ASP A 133 16.82 -18.65 -2.49
CA ASP A 133 16.34 -19.99 -2.12
C ASP A 133 15.12 -19.94 -1.20
N MET A 134 15.14 -19.00 -0.24
CA MET A 134 14.03 -18.81 0.68
C MET A 134 12.76 -18.36 -0.04
N GLU A 135 12.85 -17.36 -0.91
CA GLU A 135 11.69 -16.83 -1.65
C GLU A 135 11.13 -17.87 -2.60
N LYS A 136 12.02 -18.58 -3.34
CA LYS A 136 11.64 -19.68 -4.22
C LYS A 136 10.91 -20.79 -3.48
N GLU A 137 11.46 -21.25 -2.36
CA GLU A 137 10.87 -22.29 -1.51
C GLU A 137 9.46 -21.90 -1.02
N ILE A 138 9.28 -20.64 -0.59
CA ILE A 138 7.97 -20.14 -0.14
C ILE A 138 6.96 -20.13 -1.30
N LEU A 139 7.36 -19.64 -2.47
CA LEU A 139 6.49 -19.60 -3.65
C LEU A 139 6.08 -20.99 -4.16
N GLN A 140 6.94 -22.01 -3.93
CA GLN A 140 6.65 -23.39 -4.31
C GLN A 140 5.77 -24.13 -3.31
N ASN A 141 5.91 -23.85 -2.02
CA ASN A 141 5.33 -24.66 -0.94
C ASN A 141 4.20 -23.97 -0.17
N ALA A 142 3.96 -22.69 -0.38
CA ALA A 142 2.78 -22.03 0.19
C ALA A 142 1.50 -22.67 -0.38
N ASP A 143 0.51 -22.88 0.49
CA ASP A 143 -0.77 -23.45 0.08
C ASP A 143 -1.53 -22.50 -0.85
N PHE A 144 -1.29 -21.18 -0.70
CA PHE A 144 -1.78 -20.15 -1.62
C PHE A 144 -0.86 -18.93 -1.63
N VAL A 145 -0.71 -18.30 -2.81
CA VAL A 145 0.07 -17.07 -2.98
C VAL A 145 -0.83 -15.96 -3.51
N PHE A 146 -1.02 -14.92 -2.73
CA PHE A 146 -1.57 -13.67 -3.22
C PHE A 146 -0.48 -12.74 -3.74
N SER A 147 -0.82 -11.93 -4.74
CA SER A 147 -0.01 -10.78 -5.14
C SER A 147 -0.87 -9.53 -5.22
N HIS A 148 -0.31 -8.38 -4.91
CA HIS A 148 -1.03 -7.11 -4.91
C HIS A 148 -1.17 -6.47 -6.31
N ASN A 149 -0.59 -7.08 -7.34
CA ASN A 149 -0.79 -6.77 -8.77
C ASN A 149 -0.33 -7.92 -9.66
N SER A 150 -0.76 -7.90 -10.94
CA SER A 150 -0.43 -8.95 -11.91
C SER A 150 1.02 -8.91 -12.32
N SER A 151 1.60 -7.72 -12.43
CA SER A 151 3.00 -7.52 -12.84
C SER A 151 3.95 -8.22 -11.87
N THR A 152 3.75 -8.05 -10.55
CA THR A 152 4.56 -8.73 -9.53
C THR A 152 4.40 -10.25 -9.61
N LEU A 153 3.17 -10.76 -9.76
CA LEU A 153 2.93 -12.21 -9.83
C LEU A 153 3.60 -12.83 -11.07
N ASN A 154 3.47 -12.18 -12.21
CA ASN A 154 4.06 -12.63 -13.46
C ASN A 154 5.59 -12.60 -13.41
N GLU A 155 6.16 -11.55 -12.82
CA GLU A 155 7.62 -11.45 -12.67
C GLU A 155 8.17 -12.51 -11.72
N LEU A 156 7.50 -12.80 -10.60
CA LEU A 156 7.89 -13.88 -9.69
C LEU A 156 7.86 -15.24 -10.41
N LYS A 157 6.80 -15.53 -11.19
CA LYS A 157 6.71 -16.76 -11.99
C LYS A 157 7.87 -16.85 -12.99
N LYS A 158 8.14 -15.77 -13.70
CA LYS A 158 9.22 -15.69 -14.70
C LYS A 158 10.60 -15.80 -14.06
N PHE A 159 10.87 -15.01 -13.02
CA PHE A 159 12.18 -14.92 -12.36
C PHE A 159 12.61 -16.26 -11.75
N PHE A 160 11.69 -16.94 -11.09
CA PHE A 160 11.98 -18.23 -10.45
C PHE A 160 11.71 -19.45 -11.35
N GLY A 161 11.17 -19.27 -12.54
CA GLY A 161 10.79 -20.36 -13.44
C GLY A 161 9.69 -21.26 -12.85
N LEU A 162 8.71 -20.68 -12.13
CA LEU A 162 7.70 -21.41 -11.38
C LEU A 162 6.31 -21.28 -11.99
N GLN A 163 5.55 -22.40 -11.93
CA GLN A 163 4.10 -22.42 -12.08
C GLN A 163 3.48 -22.35 -10.68
N ILE A 164 3.11 -21.15 -10.22
CA ILE A 164 2.46 -20.96 -8.92
C ILE A 164 0.96 -21.23 -9.13
N ALA A 165 0.55 -22.49 -8.99
CA ALA A 165 -0.80 -22.96 -9.35
C ALA A 165 -1.88 -22.28 -8.49
N ASN A 166 -1.73 -22.32 -7.18
CA ASN A 166 -2.67 -21.68 -6.24
C ASN A 166 -2.26 -20.22 -6.02
N SER A 167 -2.63 -19.35 -6.95
CA SER A 167 -2.30 -17.92 -6.83
C SER A 167 -3.40 -17.03 -7.39
N ALA A 168 -3.57 -15.86 -6.78
CA ALA A 168 -4.49 -14.85 -7.26
C ALA A 168 -3.94 -13.44 -7.05
N VAL A 169 -4.42 -12.50 -7.86
CA VAL A 169 -4.16 -11.08 -7.69
C VAL A 169 -5.26 -10.46 -6.85
N VAL A 170 -4.84 -9.77 -5.78
CA VAL A 170 -5.73 -9.01 -4.92
C VAL A 170 -5.13 -7.62 -4.72
N TYR A 171 -5.61 -6.66 -5.50
CA TYR A 171 -5.14 -5.27 -5.47
C TYR A 171 -5.28 -4.65 -4.08
N ASN A 172 -4.57 -3.56 -3.84
CA ASN A 172 -4.77 -2.75 -2.65
C ASN A 172 -6.22 -2.25 -2.56
N GLY A 173 -6.71 -2.09 -1.34
CA GLY A 173 -8.01 -1.48 -1.09
C GLY A 173 -7.92 0.04 -0.92
N CYS A 174 -9.07 0.67 -0.97
CA CYS A 174 -9.25 2.09 -0.62
C CYS A 174 -10.52 2.31 0.22
N LYS A 175 -10.59 3.46 0.87
CA LYS A 175 -11.84 4.02 1.37
C LYS A 175 -12.41 4.90 0.27
N GLN A 176 -13.61 4.59 -0.16
CA GLN A 176 -14.31 5.33 -1.20
C GLN A 176 -15.48 6.10 -0.58
N ASP A 177 -15.67 7.35 -0.98
CA ASP A 177 -16.89 8.09 -0.61
C ASP A 177 -18.14 7.42 -1.20
N SER A 178 -19.30 7.62 -0.58
CA SER A 178 -20.56 7.05 -1.03
C SER A 178 -20.99 7.56 -2.40
N ASP A 179 -20.61 8.80 -2.71
CA ASP A 179 -21.06 9.50 -3.92
C ASP A 179 -19.91 10.14 -4.67
N PHE A 180 -19.98 10.08 -5.98
CA PHE A 180 -19.09 10.85 -6.84
C PHE A 180 -19.31 12.35 -6.64
N LYS A 181 -18.23 13.12 -6.50
CA LYS A 181 -18.26 14.57 -6.38
C LYS A 181 -17.73 15.24 -7.64
N LYS A 182 -18.60 16.01 -8.33
CA LYS A 182 -18.13 16.93 -9.38
C LYS A 182 -17.27 18.02 -8.78
N LYS A 183 -16.21 18.42 -9.50
CA LYS A 183 -15.23 19.43 -9.07
C LYS A 183 -15.02 20.49 -10.13
N ASP A 184 -14.71 21.71 -9.68
CA ASP A 184 -14.17 22.76 -10.52
C ASP A 184 -12.64 22.71 -10.37
N PHE A 185 -11.98 22.10 -11.36
CA PHE A 185 -10.53 21.87 -11.28
C PHE A 185 -9.74 23.17 -11.41
N ASP A 186 -8.80 23.35 -10.49
CA ASP A 186 -7.86 24.45 -10.43
C ASP A 186 -6.42 23.95 -10.64
N PHE A 187 -5.64 24.72 -11.36
CA PHE A 187 -4.26 24.40 -11.71
C PHE A 187 -3.26 25.35 -11.05
N SER A 188 -3.68 26.14 -10.07
CA SER A 188 -2.80 27.09 -9.34
C SER A 188 -1.87 26.37 -8.36
N SER A 189 -2.23 25.17 -7.93
CA SER A 189 -1.41 24.36 -7.02
C SER A 189 -1.55 22.88 -7.33
N ILE A 190 -0.66 22.05 -6.73
CA ILE A 190 -0.71 20.60 -6.75
C ILE A 190 -0.59 20.10 -5.32
N ASN A 191 -1.47 19.18 -4.95
CA ASN A 191 -1.46 18.55 -3.64
C ASN A 191 -0.73 17.21 -3.68
N TYR A 192 0.19 17.00 -2.74
CA TYR A 192 0.92 15.75 -2.55
C TYR A 192 0.69 15.20 -1.15
N TYR A 193 0.25 13.95 -1.06
CA TYR A 193 0.05 13.25 0.22
C TYR A 193 1.07 12.13 0.35
N GLY A 194 1.94 12.19 1.37
CA GLY A 194 2.91 11.11 1.61
C GLY A 194 4.17 11.51 2.35
N SER A 195 5.12 10.59 2.38
CA SER A 195 6.43 10.81 2.98
C SER A 195 7.30 11.73 2.13
N PHE A 196 8.04 12.61 2.78
CA PHE A 196 8.93 13.57 2.12
C PHE A 196 10.29 12.94 1.76
N LEU A 197 10.25 11.92 0.92
CA LEU A 197 11.44 11.20 0.46
C LEU A 197 11.73 11.60 -0.99
N LEU A 198 12.81 12.36 -1.21
CA LEU A 198 13.21 12.86 -2.52
C LEU A 198 13.36 11.70 -3.52
N TRP A 199 14.03 10.62 -3.13
CA TRP A 199 14.26 9.45 -3.97
C TRP A 199 12.98 8.70 -4.42
N LYS A 200 11.83 8.97 -3.79
CA LYS A 200 10.51 8.47 -4.22
C LYS A 200 9.83 9.35 -5.27
N GLY A 201 10.58 10.25 -5.88
CA GLY A 201 10.11 11.14 -6.93
C GLY A 201 9.66 12.53 -6.46
N LEU A 202 9.77 12.85 -5.16
CA LEU A 202 9.47 14.20 -4.69
C LEU A 202 10.45 15.21 -5.31
N ASP A 203 11.69 14.80 -5.61
CA ASP A 203 12.67 15.59 -6.31
C ASP A 203 12.18 16.03 -7.71
N LEU A 204 11.62 15.09 -8.47
CA LEU A 204 10.98 15.36 -9.76
C LEU A 204 9.84 16.40 -9.64
N MET A 205 9.05 16.34 -8.55
CA MET A 205 8.00 17.33 -8.32
C MET A 205 8.55 18.73 -8.00
N LEU A 206 9.70 18.81 -7.31
CA LEU A 206 10.35 20.10 -7.04
C LEU A 206 10.86 20.73 -8.34
N ASP A 207 11.49 19.95 -9.21
CA ASP A 207 11.95 20.41 -10.53
C ASP A 207 10.78 20.86 -11.39
N PHE A 208 9.70 20.07 -11.42
CA PHE A 208 8.47 20.43 -12.10
C PHE A 208 7.85 21.72 -11.56
N ALA A 209 7.78 21.91 -10.23
CA ALA A 209 7.24 23.10 -9.61
C ALA A 209 8.08 24.35 -9.92
N LEU A 210 9.40 24.23 -9.87
CA LEU A 210 10.33 25.31 -10.24
C LEU A 210 10.11 25.76 -11.70
N LYS A 211 10.04 24.82 -12.62
CA LYS A 211 9.91 25.06 -14.06
C LYS A 211 8.54 25.67 -14.43
N THR A 212 7.48 25.18 -13.81
CA THR A 212 6.10 25.61 -14.11
C THR A 212 5.63 26.76 -13.22
N ASN A 213 6.38 27.14 -12.21
CA ASN A 213 6.01 28.10 -11.15
C ASN A 213 4.69 27.75 -10.43
N ILE A 214 4.39 26.43 -10.31
CA ILE A 214 3.20 25.93 -9.63
C ILE A 214 3.49 25.71 -8.13
N LYS A 215 2.54 26.08 -7.27
CA LYS A 215 2.64 25.86 -5.84
C LYS A 215 2.42 24.37 -5.51
N LEU A 216 3.20 23.85 -4.56
CA LEU A 216 3.05 22.50 -4.00
C LEU A 216 2.50 22.59 -2.57
N GLU A 217 1.40 21.91 -2.32
CA GLU A 217 0.86 21.68 -0.98
C GLU A 217 1.22 20.26 -0.52
N LEU A 218 2.08 20.16 0.49
CA LEU A 218 2.66 18.92 0.93
C LEU A 218 2.03 18.44 2.25
N TYR A 219 1.27 17.36 2.17
CA TYR A 219 0.64 16.69 3.32
C TYR A 219 1.50 15.51 3.76
N GLY A 220 2.16 15.65 4.88
CA GLY A 220 3.06 14.62 5.42
C GLY A 220 3.67 15.03 6.76
N LYS A 221 4.56 14.18 7.27
CA LYS A 221 5.16 14.40 8.59
C LYS A 221 6.18 15.54 8.54
N ASN A 222 5.88 16.64 9.22
CA ASN A 222 6.74 17.84 9.33
C ASN A 222 7.84 17.66 10.40
N SER A 223 8.48 16.51 10.46
CA SER A 223 9.57 16.24 11.40
C SER A 223 10.44 15.07 10.94
N GLY A 224 11.64 14.95 11.50
CA GLY A 224 12.60 13.90 11.21
C GLY A 224 13.51 14.21 10.00
N ASN A 225 14.42 13.28 9.71
CA ASN A 225 15.49 13.51 8.75
C ASN A 225 14.99 13.85 7.33
N SER A 226 13.99 13.15 6.83
CA SER A 226 13.47 13.40 5.47
C SER A 226 12.84 14.78 5.32
N PHE A 227 12.17 15.29 6.37
CA PHE A 227 11.65 16.65 6.37
C PHE A 227 12.77 17.69 6.40
N MET A 228 13.81 17.46 7.22
CA MET A 228 14.97 18.36 7.27
C MET A 228 15.75 18.37 5.94
N THR A 229 15.94 17.18 5.35
CA THR A 229 16.56 17.08 4.00
C THR A 229 15.76 17.86 2.97
N LEU A 230 14.43 17.69 2.93
CA LEU A 230 13.58 18.45 2.03
C LEU A 230 13.71 19.96 2.24
N LYS A 231 13.65 20.43 3.48
CA LYS A 231 13.82 21.88 3.78
C LYS A 231 15.16 22.44 3.29
N ASN A 232 16.25 21.70 3.48
CA ASN A 232 17.55 22.12 2.99
C ASN A 232 17.57 22.18 1.45
N THR A 233 17.01 21.16 0.79
CA THR A 233 16.90 21.14 -0.68
C THR A 233 16.09 22.34 -1.22
N LEU A 234 14.95 22.67 -0.55
CA LEU A 234 14.14 23.83 -0.94
C LEU A 234 14.93 25.14 -0.84
N LYS A 235 15.70 25.31 0.24
CA LYS A 235 16.56 26.48 0.46
C LYS A 235 17.70 26.54 -0.57
N GLU A 236 18.38 25.42 -0.85
CA GLU A 236 19.45 25.32 -1.84
C GLU A 236 18.96 25.64 -3.25
N ARG A 237 17.71 25.31 -3.57
CA ARG A 237 17.07 25.58 -4.87
C ARG A 237 16.33 26.94 -4.92
N GLU A 238 16.27 27.66 -3.83
CA GLU A 238 15.56 28.94 -3.69
C GLU A 238 14.05 28.87 -4.06
N ILE A 239 13.40 27.74 -3.76
CA ILE A 239 11.97 27.46 -4.08
C ILE A 239 11.06 27.32 -2.86
N GLU A 240 11.49 27.83 -1.71
CA GLU A 240 10.69 27.77 -0.46
C GLU A 240 9.32 28.44 -0.61
N ASN A 241 9.22 29.49 -1.43
CA ASN A 241 7.99 30.22 -1.72
C ASN A 241 6.95 29.40 -2.53
N LEU A 242 7.39 28.33 -3.21
CA LEU A 242 6.52 27.44 -3.98
C LEU A 242 5.96 26.30 -3.14
N VAL A 243 6.43 26.08 -1.90
CA VAL A 243 6.06 24.91 -1.11
C VAL A 243 5.37 25.31 0.20
N CYS A 244 4.17 24.76 0.39
CA CYS A 244 3.39 24.90 1.62
C CYS A 244 3.28 23.55 2.34
N PHE A 245 3.77 23.48 3.59
CA PHE A 245 3.65 22.29 4.41
C PHE A 245 2.33 22.30 5.20
N LYS A 246 1.45 21.35 4.92
CA LYS A 246 0.12 21.22 5.54
C LYS A 246 0.12 20.31 6.78
N GLY A 247 1.19 19.56 7.01
CA GLY A 247 1.27 18.61 8.13
C GLY A 247 0.72 17.21 7.80
N LEU A 248 0.85 16.30 8.76
CA LEU A 248 0.34 14.95 8.67
C LEU A 248 -1.13 14.92 9.07
N LEU A 249 -1.99 14.44 8.19
CA LEU A 249 -3.41 14.23 8.47
C LEU A 249 -3.69 12.80 8.96
N PRO A 250 -4.62 12.60 9.92
CA PRO A 250 -5.24 11.30 10.18
C PRO A 250 -5.95 10.75 8.94
N GLN A 251 -6.12 9.44 8.85
CA GLN A 251 -6.63 8.79 7.64
C GLN A 251 -8.05 9.27 7.23
N ASN A 252 -8.92 9.54 8.19
CA ASN A 252 -10.26 10.09 7.92
C ASN A 252 -10.19 11.52 7.34
N GLU A 253 -9.24 12.30 7.77
CA GLU A 253 -9.03 13.66 7.27
C GLU A 253 -8.33 13.68 5.90
N VAL A 254 -7.48 12.69 5.62
CA VAL A 254 -6.94 12.49 4.26
C VAL A 254 -8.08 12.26 3.27
N VAL A 255 -9.02 11.35 3.58
CA VAL A 255 -10.19 11.09 2.71
C VAL A 255 -11.02 12.35 2.51
N LYS A 256 -11.34 13.09 3.58
CA LYS A 256 -12.07 14.36 3.50
C LYS A 256 -11.32 15.38 2.62
N SER A 257 -10.02 15.54 2.86
CA SER A 257 -9.18 16.45 2.08
C SER A 257 -9.11 16.06 0.59
N LEU A 258 -9.11 14.75 0.27
CA LEU A 258 -9.16 14.26 -1.12
C LEU A 258 -10.52 14.53 -1.79
N ILE A 259 -11.62 14.42 -1.05
CA ILE A 259 -12.96 14.74 -1.55
C ILE A 259 -13.08 16.24 -1.85
N GLU A 260 -12.55 17.08 -0.97
CA GLU A 260 -12.56 18.54 -1.11
C GLU A 260 -11.51 19.07 -2.11
N ASN A 261 -10.51 18.24 -2.46
CA ASN A 261 -9.45 18.63 -3.38
C ASN A 261 -9.99 18.91 -4.77
N ASN A 262 -9.60 20.01 -5.36
CA ASN A 262 -9.95 20.42 -6.73
C ASN A 262 -8.73 20.55 -7.66
N THR A 263 -7.56 20.07 -7.24
CA THR A 263 -6.34 20.09 -8.05
C THR A 263 -6.07 18.73 -8.68
N ILE A 264 -5.18 18.68 -9.66
CA ILE A 264 -4.68 17.42 -10.21
C ILE A 264 -3.73 16.78 -9.17
N LEU A 265 -3.91 15.50 -8.93
CA LEU A 265 -3.05 14.74 -8.01
C LEU A 265 -1.97 14.00 -8.78
N ILE A 266 -0.71 14.35 -8.51
CA ILE A 266 0.44 13.73 -9.16
C ILE A 266 1.01 12.63 -8.25
N ILE A 267 1.29 11.47 -8.82
CA ILE A 267 2.10 10.43 -8.20
C ILE A 267 3.51 10.54 -8.78
N PRO A 268 4.44 11.20 -8.10
CA PRO A 268 5.80 11.25 -8.58
C PRO A 268 6.48 9.92 -8.25
N SER A 269 7.03 9.25 -9.25
CA SER A 269 7.86 8.07 -9.03
C SER A 269 8.93 7.99 -10.10
N VAL A 270 10.12 7.60 -9.69
CA VAL A 270 11.26 7.36 -10.56
C VAL A 270 11.48 5.87 -10.74
N LYS A 271 12.13 5.49 -11.84
CA LYS A 271 12.47 4.09 -12.10
C LYS A 271 13.42 3.56 -11.03
N SER A 272 13.03 2.48 -10.38
CA SER A 272 13.85 1.71 -9.44
C SER A 272 13.33 0.27 -9.42
N ASP A 273 14.13 -0.67 -8.95
CA ASP A 273 13.71 -2.06 -8.79
C ASP A 273 12.44 -2.20 -7.92
N TYR A 274 12.27 -1.31 -6.96
CA TYR A 274 11.10 -1.28 -6.11
C TYR A 274 9.85 -0.73 -6.82
N SER A 275 9.98 0.35 -7.60
CA SER A 275 8.83 0.99 -8.27
C SER A 275 8.25 0.14 -9.40
N LEU A 276 9.06 -0.73 -10.01
CA LEU A 276 8.62 -1.63 -11.08
C LEU A 276 7.59 -2.68 -10.61
N TYR A 277 7.54 -2.96 -9.29
CA TYR A 277 6.64 -3.96 -8.72
C TYR A 277 5.59 -3.35 -7.78
N SER A 278 5.70 -2.07 -7.47
CA SER A 278 4.86 -1.44 -6.45
C SER A 278 3.70 -0.67 -7.08
N THR A 279 2.48 -0.98 -6.67
CA THR A 279 1.32 -0.11 -6.93
C THR A 279 1.12 0.80 -5.73
N PRO A 280 1.30 2.11 -5.85
CA PRO A 280 1.17 3.03 -4.73
C PRO A 280 -0.23 3.02 -4.14
N LEU A 281 -0.37 2.88 -2.82
CA LEU A 281 -1.67 2.90 -2.13
C LEU A 281 -2.45 4.20 -2.42
N LYS A 282 -1.74 5.34 -2.46
CA LYS A 282 -2.32 6.64 -2.77
C LYS A 282 -3.02 6.72 -4.13
N LEU A 283 -2.63 5.86 -5.11
CA LEU A 283 -3.32 5.78 -6.40
C LEU A 283 -4.80 5.41 -6.22
N PHE A 284 -5.06 4.36 -5.44
CA PHE A 284 -6.41 3.91 -5.13
C PHE A 284 -7.19 4.96 -4.33
N GLU A 285 -6.55 5.59 -3.34
CA GLU A 285 -7.16 6.64 -2.51
C GLU A 285 -7.54 7.87 -3.35
N TYR A 286 -6.68 8.28 -4.28
CA TYR A 286 -6.94 9.43 -5.15
C TYR A 286 -8.11 9.16 -6.10
N MET A 287 -8.06 8.03 -6.81
CA MET A 287 -9.10 7.65 -7.75
C MET A 287 -10.46 7.43 -7.06
N ALA A 288 -10.47 6.80 -5.88
CA ALA A 288 -11.68 6.52 -5.11
C ALA A 288 -12.40 7.77 -4.58
N ASN A 289 -11.74 8.92 -4.56
CA ASN A 289 -12.27 10.16 -3.99
C ASN A 289 -12.41 11.28 -5.05
N SER A 290 -12.85 10.88 -6.24
CA SER A 290 -13.27 11.79 -7.33
C SER A 290 -12.13 12.74 -7.80
N ASN A 291 -10.90 12.25 -7.88
CA ASN A 291 -9.78 13.07 -8.35
C ASN A 291 -9.29 12.63 -9.73
N VAL A 292 -8.75 13.59 -10.48
CA VAL A 292 -7.95 13.32 -11.66
C VAL A 292 -6.52 13.04 -11.23
N VAL A 293 -5.99 11.91 -11.67
CA VAL A 293 -4.66 11.45 -11.31
C VAL A 293 -3.73 11.48 -12.51
N LEU A 294 -2.54 12.02 -12.31
CA LEU A 294 -1.40 11.92 -13.23
C LEU A 294 -0.32 11.03 -12.59
N ALA A 295 -0.10 9.85 -13.17
CA ALA A 295 0.73 8.81 -12.58
C ALA A 295 1.84 8.34 -13.54
N PRO A 296 2.95 7.77 -13.03
CA PRO A 296 4.01 7.26 -13.87
C PRO A 296 3.60 5.98 -14.60
N ASN A 297 3.99 5.85 -15.86
CA ASN A 297 3.73 4.67 -16.68
C ASN A 297 4.64 3.50 -16.26
N PHE A 298 4.27 2.84 -15.15
CA PHE A 298 4.83 1.55 -14.74
C PHE A 298 3.81 0.44 -14.98
N PRO A 299 4.24 -0.81 -15.27
CA PRO A 299 3.32 -1.92 -15.48
C PRO A 299 2.25 -2.07 -14.39
N PRO A 300 2.56 -2.06 -13.07
CA PRO A 300 1.55 -2.18 -12.03
C PRO A 300 0.63 -0.95 -11.90
N VAL A 301 1.04 0.21 -12.37
CA VAL A 301 0.20 1.43 -12.41
C VAL A 301 -0.71 1.39 -13.63
N ALA A 302 -0.18 0.99 -14.79
CA ALA A 302 -0.94 0.85 -16.05
C ALA A 302 -1.99 -0.29 -16.02
N GLU A 303 -1.90 -1.21 -15.06
CA GLU A 303 -2.99 -2.16 -14.77
C GLU A 303 -4.25 -1.43 -14.28
N ILE A 304 -4.09 -0.34 -13.55
CA ILE A 304 -5.15 0.42 -12.88
C ILE A 304 -5.55 1.66 -13.68
N VAL A 305 -4.56 2.44 -14.11
CA VAL A 305 -4.78 3.70 -14.87
C VAL A 305 -4.80 3.42 -16.37
N LYS A 306 -5.88 3.83 -17.03
CA LYS A 306 -6.02 3.85 -18.49
C LYS A 306 -5.89 5.29 -18.95
N ASP A 307 -4.81 5.59 -19.69
CA ASP A 307 -4.43 6.95 -20.10
C ASP A 307 -5.57 7.65 -20.88
N GLY A 308 -6.01 8.81 -20.39
CA GLY A 308 -7.09 9.59 -20.94
C GLY A 308 -8.51 9.03 -20.67
N GLU A 309 -8.65 7.88 -20.02
CA GLU A 309 -9.95 7.26 -19.73
C GLU A 309 -10.35 7.43 -18.26
N ASN A 310 -9.50 7.00 -17.31
CA ASN A 310 -9.73 7.10 -15.86
C ASN A 310 -8.55 7.75 -15.10
N GLY A 311 -7.65 8.38 -15.81
CA GLY A 311 -6.46 9.06 -15.31
C GLY A 311 -5.48 9.30 -16.43
N PHE A 312 -4.30 9.80 -16.10
CA PHE A 312 -3.26 10.09 -17.08
C PHE A 312 -1.94 9.43 -16.71
N LEU A 313 -1.17 9.05 -17.74
CA LEU A 313 0.14 8.44 -17.57
C LEU A 313 1.22 9.33 -18.19
N TYR A 314 2.35 9.46 -17.50
CA TYR A 314 3.58 10.08 -18.00
C TYR A 314 4.75 9.10 -17.91
N GLU A 315 5.78 9.26 -18.71
CA GLU A 315 6.97 8.40 -18.67
C GLU A 315 7.71 8.56 -17.33
N ALA A 316 7.89 7.47 -16.63
CA ALA A 316 8.38 7.44 -15.25
C ALA A 316 9.81 8.03 -15.14
N GLY A 317 9.98 9.04 -14.30
CA GLY A 317 11.24 9.75 -14.10
C GLY A 317 11.57 10.76 -15.20
N ASP A 318 10.68 10.97 -16.15
CA ASP A 318 10.84 11.95 -17.23
C ASP A 318 10.05 13.23 -16.91
N GLU A 319 10.76 14.29 -16.53
CA GLU A 319 10.21 15.60 -16.21
C GLU A 319 9.47 16.23 -17.42
N LYS A 320 10.04 16.06 -18.62
CA LYS A 320 9.45 16.63 -19.83
C LYS A 320 8.11 15.96 -20.15
N SER A 321 8.05 14.63 -20.05
CA SER A 321 6.80 13.87 -20.21
C SER A 321 5.76 14.27 -19.16
N LEU A 322 6.16 14.47 -17.91
CA LEU A 322 5.30 14.95 -16.83
C LEU A 322 4.70 16.34 -17.19
N GLU A 323 5.55 17.28 -17.62
CA GLU A 323 5.15 18.63 -18.00
C GLU A 323 4.22 18.64 -19.23
N GLU A 324 4.58 17.91 -20.29
CA GLU A 324 3.76 17.81 -21.51
C GLU A 324 2.37 17.24 -21.19
N LYS A 325 2.30 16.19 -20.40
CA LYS A 325 1.02 15.59 -20.00
C LYS A 325 0.20 16.54 -19.12
N PHE A 326 0.83 17.21 -18.16
CA PHE A 326 0.14 18.19 -17.32
C PHE A 326 -0.39 19.37 -18.13
N ASN A 327 0.40 19.90 -19.07
CA ASN A 327 -0.05 20.97 -19.95
C ASN A 327 -1.20 20.52 -20.86
N TYR A 328 -1.19 19.27 -21.34
CA TYR A 328 -2.33 18.69 -22.04
C TYR A 328 -3.60 18.66 -21.16
N ILE A 329 -3.48 18.19 -19.91
CA ILE A 329 -4.60 18.14 -18.96
C ILE A 329 -5.20 19.54 -18.75
N LYS A 330 -4.39 20.59 -18.70
CA LYS A 330 -4.85 21.99 -18.58
C LYS A 330 -5.68 22.48 -19.78
N THR A 331 -5.59 21.84 -20.93
CA THR A 331 -6.41 22.21 -22.11
C THR A 331 -7.80 21.59 -22.07
N LEU A 332 -8.04 20.61 -21.18
CA LEU A 332 -9.33 19.95 -21.06
C LEU A 332 -10.32 20.80 -20.28
N SER A 333 -11.58 20.71 -20.67
CA SER A 333 -12.68 21.35 -19.96
C SER A 333 -12.95 20.65 -18.61
N ASN A 334 -13.58 21.37 -17.69
CA ASN A 334 -14.04 20.79 -16.41
C ASN A 334 -15.00 19.61 -16.63
N GLU A 335 -15.77 19.59 -17.70
CA GLU A 335 -16.66 18.47 -18.02
C GLU A 335 -15.87 17.21 -18.38
N GLU A 336 -14.86 17.35 -19.24
CA GLU A 336 -13.95 16.24 -19.61
C GLU A 336 -13.19 15.71 -18.40
N LEU A 337 -12.65 16.58 -17.55
CA LEU A 337 -11.96 16.20 -16.32
C LEU A 337 -12.89 15.50 -15.33
N ASN A 338 -14.12 15.97 -15.18
CA ASN A 338 -15.12 15.31 -14.34
C ASN A 338 -15.55 13.95 -14.89
N LYS A 339 -15.59 13.78 -16.21
CA LYS A 339 -15.83 12.46 -16.82
C LYS A 339 -14.70 11.48 -16.49
N ILE A 340 -13.45 11.91 -16.62
CA ILE A 340 -12.27 11.09 -16.31
C ILE A 340 -12.23 10.74 -14.82
N SER A 341 -12.46 11.71 -13.93
CA SER A 341 -12.47 11.47 -12.48
C SER A 341 -13.66 10.58 -12.06
N LYS A 342 -14.80 10.64 -12.77
CA LYS A 342 -15.92 9.73 -12.55
C LYS A 342 -15.58 8.31 -12.95
N ASN A 343 -14.96 8.11 -14.10
CA ASN A 343 -14.48 6.79 -14.53
C ASN A 343 -13.46 6.23 -13.52
N ALA A 344 -12.55 7.08 -12.99
CA ALA A 344 -11.63 6.71 -11.93
C ALA A 344 -12.37 6.23 -10.68
N TYR A 345 -13.31 7.02 -10.19
CA TYR A 345 -14.14 6.72 -9.03
C TYR A 345 -14.89 5.38 -9.21
N GLU A 346 -15.57 5.19 -10.34
CA GLU A 346 -16.33 3.97 -10.63
C GLU A 346 -15.42 2.73 -10.71
N SER A 347 -14.23 2.86 -11.29
CA SER A 347 -13.26 1.76 -11.36
C SER A 347 -12.75 1.30 -9.98
N MET A 348 -12.87 2.11 -8.95
CA MET A 348 -12.44 1.78 -7.59
C MET A 348 -13.49 1.03 -6.76
N SER A 349 -14.74 0.93 -7.23
CA SER A 349 -15.81 0.21 -6.52
C SER A 349 -15.44 -1.24 -6.19
N GLU A 350 -14.72 -1.91 -7.09
CA GLU A 350 -14.22 -3.28 -6.92
C GLU A 350 -12.94 -3.37 -6.07
N ASN A 351 -12.31 -2.25 -5.75
CA ASN A 351 -11.05 -2.17 -5.01
C ASN A 351 -11.20 -1.50 -3.64
N THR A 352 -12.36 -1.60 -3.00
CA THR A 352 -12.54 -1.23 -1.60
C THR A 352 -11.88 -2.26 -0.67
N TRP A 353 -11.52 -1.88 0.55
CA TRP A 353 -10.99 -2.82 1.55
C TRP A 353 -11.92 -4.00 1.79
N LYS A 354 -13.24 -3.76 1.79
CA LYS A 354 -14.27 -4.78 1.91
C LYS A 354 -14.21 -5.77 0.74
N ASN A 355 -14.20 -5.29 -0.49
CA ASN A 355 -14.16 -6.14 -1.68
C ASN A 355 -12.84 -6.90 -1.79
N ARG A 356 -11.72 -6.30 -1.35
CA ARG A 356 -10.44 -6.98 -1.18
C ARG A 356 -10.58 -8.18 -0.23
N ALA A 357 -11.17 -7.99 0.94
CA ALA A 357 -11.36 -9.07 1.92
C ALA A 357 -12.30 -10.17 1.38
N ILE A 358 -13.38 -9.82 0.68
CA ILE A 358 -14.27 -10.77 0.00
C ILE A 358 -13.49 -11.63 -1.01
N LYS A 359 -12.63 -11.01 -1.85
CA LYS A 359 -11.79 -11.72 -2.82
C LYS A 359 -10.83 -12.69 -2.11
N ILE A 360 -10.18 -12.24 -1.02
CA ILE A 360 -9.31 -13.09 -0.21
C ILE A 360 -10.08 -14.30 0.34
N ILE A 361 -11.21 -14.10 1.00
CA ILE A 361 -12.03 -15.18 1.57
C ILE A 361 -12.42 -16.19 0.50
N LYS A 362 -12.94 -15.71 -0.64
CA LYS A 362 -13.37 -16.57 -1.76
C LYS A 362 -12.25 -17.47 -2.28
N GLU A 363 -11.02 -16.98 -2.34
CA GLU A 363 -9.88 -17.80 -2.77
C GLU A 363 -9.43 -18.78 -1.67
N LEU A 364 -9.48 -18.37 -0.39
CA LEU A 364 -9.12 -19.22 0.73
C LEU A 364 -10.12 -20.37 0.95
N GLU A 365 -11.39 -20.18 0.62
CA GLU A 365 -12.41 -21.24 0.67
C GLU A 365 -12.13 -22.38 -0.32
N LYS A 366 -11.37 -22.15 -1.39
CA LYS A 366 -11.01 -23.18 -2.37
C LYS A 366 -9.92 -24.13 -1.87
N ILE A 367 -9.16 -23.73 -0.87
CA ILE A 367 -8.03 -24.52 -0.32
C ILE A 367 -8.29 -25.03 1.10
N ASN A 368 -9.46 -24.71 1.65
CA ASN A 368 -9.86 -25.07 3.02
C ASN A 368 -10.48 -26.46 3.12
#